data_df16f3ec58ab1fd2422b02b72c45dcd8
#
_entry.id   df16f3ec58ab1fd2422b02b72c45dcd8
#
_cell.length_a   1.000
_cell.length_b   1.000
_cell.length_c   1.000
_cell.angle_alpha   90.00
_cell.angle_beta   90.00
_cell.angle_gamma   90.00
#
_symmetry.space_group_name_H-M   'P 1'
#
loop_
_entity.id
_entity.type
_entity.pdbx_description
1 polymer ?
#
loop_
_entity_poly.entity_id
_entity_poly.type
_entity_poly.pdbx_seq_one_letter_code
_entity_poly.pdbx_strand_id
1 'polypeptide(L)'
;DIVAKHMPADSHGVRIAELDDMTYRRTLWTHRPLNDFWRVGRGYAKKLEENGRFTMGDVARCLHENEDLLYRLFGKNAELLIDHAWGWEPCTIAAIKAYRPDTNSLGSGQVLHIPYKADKARLVLREMADLLALDLVDQKLVTDQLAVTVGYDADSLTGPERNGRDRRLTPK
;
A
#
# COMPACT_ATOMS: atom_id res chain seq x y z
N ASP A 1 3.45 -10.19 -9.56
CA ASP A 1 4.65 -9.35 -9.61
C ASP A 1 5.94 -10.16 -9.39
N ILE A 2 6.10 -10.92 -8.28
CA ILE A 2 7.34 -11.65 -7.93
C ILE A 2 7.83 -12.54 -9.08
N VAL A 3 6.94 -13.33 -9.68
CA VAL A 3 7.31 -14.24 -10.79
C VAL A 3 7.45 -13.47 -12.11
N ALA A 4 6.53 -12.54 -12.40
CA ALA A 4 6.53 -11.80 -13.66
C ALA A 4 7.81 -10.99 -13.88
N LYS A 5 8.44 -10.46 -12.82
CA LYS A 5 9.72 -9.75 -12.91
C LYS A 5 10.85 -10.57 -13.55
N HIS A 6 10.81 -11.89 -13.38
CA HIS A 6 11.84 -12.81 -13.85
C HIS A 6 11.50 -13.47 -15.18
N MET A 7 10.30 -13.20 -15.73
CA MET A 7 9.91 -13.70 -17.05
C MET A 7 10.58 -12.89 -18.15
N PRO A 8 10.86 -13.51 -19.30
CA PRO A 8 11.32 -12.77 -20.48
C PRO A 8 10.26 -11.74 -20.90
N ALA A 9 10.71 -10.56 -21.33
CA ALA A 9 9.83 -9.56 -21.90
C ALA A 9 9.47 -9.92 -23.35
N ASP A 10 8.25 -9.62 -23.76
CA ASP A 10 7.83 -9.70 -25.17
C ASP A 10 8.43 -8.56 -26.01
N SER A 11 8.05 -8.49 -27.28
CA SER A 11 8.51 -7.44 -28.23
C SER A 11 8.10 -6.03 -27.83
N HIS A 12 7.14 -5.86 -26.92
CA HIS A 12 6.66 -4.60 -26.38
C HIS A 12 7.21 -4.29 -24.97
N GLY A 13 8.11 -5.14 -24.46
CA GLY A 13 8.69 -4.98 -23.12
C GLY A 13 7.79 -5.48 -21.98
N VAL A 14 6.67 -6.13 -22.29
CA VAL A 14 5.73 -6.64 -21.30
C VAL A 14 6.16 -8.01 -20.79
N ARG A 15 6.05 -8.21 -19.48
CA ARG A 15 6.35 -9.49 -18.82
C ARG A 15 5.08 -10.04 -18.20
N ILE A 16 4.71 -11.25 -18.59
CA ILE A 16 3.48 -11.91 -18.15
C ILE A 16 3.85 -13.22 -17.48
N ALA A 17 3.21 -13.51 -16.34
CA ALA A 17 3.26 -14.80 -15.67
C ALA A 17 1.84 -15.23 -15.32
N GLU A 18 1.53 -16.47 -15.57
CA GLU A 18 0.29 -17.12 -15.16
C GLU A 18 0.60 -18.07 -14.01
N LEU A 19 -0.21 -18.01 -12.95
CA LEU A 19 -0.08 -18.84 -11.77
C LEU A 19 -1.45 -19.39 -11.42
N ASP A 20 -1.56 -20.71 -11.40
CA ASP A 20 -2.62 -21.41 -10.69
C ASP A 20 -2.18 -21.72 -9.24
N ASP A 21 -3.09 -22.25 -8.42
CA ASP A 21 -2.81 -22.59 -7.02
C ASP A 21 -1.60 -23.51 -6.88
N MET A 22 -1.48 -24.51 -7.75
CA MET A 22 -0.40 -25.49 -7.66
C MET A 22 0.94 -24.90 -8.08
N THR A 23 0.97 -24.11 -9.13
CA THR A 23 2.17 -23.41 -9.60
C THR A 23 2.60 -22.35 -8.59
N TYR A 24 1.65 -21.63 -7.99
CA TYR A 24 1.92 -20.71 -6.89
C TYR A 24 2.63 -21.42 -5.73
N ARG A 25 2.08 -22.53 -5.26
CA ARG A 25 2.66 -23.29 -4.14
C ARG A 25 4.06 -23.82 -4.46
N ARG A 26 4.26 -24.36 -5.67
CA ARG A 26 5.57 -24.87 -6.10
C ARG A 26 6.63 -23.79 -6.20
N THR A 27 6.26 -22.59 -6.62
CA THR A 27 7.21 -21.51 -6.92
C THR A 27 7.40 -20.53 -5.77
N LEU A 28 6.33 -20.24 -5.00
CA LEU A 28 6.32 -19.13 -4.05
C LEU A 28 6.20 -19.55 -2.57
N TRP A 29 5.84 -20.79 -2.25
CA TRP A 29 5.75 -21.22 -0.86
C TRP A 29 7.07 -21.15 -0.09
N THR A 30 8.19 -21.24 -0.79
CA THR A 30 9.54 -21.13 -0.18
C THR A 30 10.19 -19.76 -0.40
N HIS A 31 9.50 -18.87 -1.11
CA HIS A 31 10.04 -17.53 -1.41
C HIS A 31 10.26 -16.70 -0.14
N ARG A 32 11.35 -15.94 -0.13
CA ARG A 32 11.72 -14.96 0.90
C ARG A 32 12.24 -13.70 0.22
N PRO A 33 12.06 -12.54 0.83
CA PRO A 33 11.41 -12.27 2.12
C PRO A 33 9.87 -12.21 2.02
N LEU A 34 9.18 -12.35 3.15
CA LEU A 34 7.71 -12.29 3.20
C LEU A 34 7.14 -10.94 2.75
N ASN A 35 7.85 -9.86 2.95
CA ASN A 35 7.40 -8.52 2.56
C ASN A 35 7.48 -8.24 1.05
N ASP A 36 7.89 -9.19 0.23
CA ASP A 36 7.71 -9.13 -1.23
C ASP A 36 6.26 -9.40 -1.64
N PHE A 37 5.50 -10.07 -0.77
CA PHE A 37 4.10 -10.37 -1.06
C PHE A 37 3.22 -9.16 -0.77
N TRP A 38 2.24 -8.96 -1.64
CA TRP A 38 1.28 -7.89 -1.48
C TRP A 38 0.53 -8.00 -0.16
N ARG A 39 0.31 -6.86 0.52
CA ARG A 39 -0.26 -6.70 1.86
C ARG A 39 0.56 -7.30 3.02
N VAL A 40 1.73 -7.86 2.76
CA VAL A 40 2.66 -8.25 3.82
C VAL A 40 3.72 -7.15 3.98
N GLY A 41 3.41 -6.13 4.76
CA GLY A 41 4.37 -5.08 5.11
C GLY A 41 5.39 -5.56 6.16
N ARG A 42 6.39 -4.72 6.45
CA ARG A 42 7.46 -5.02 7.44
C ARG A 42 6.91 -5.45 8.81
N GLY A 43 5.82 -4.82 9.27
CA GLY A 43 5.19 -5.16 10.55
C GLY A 43 4.56 -6.55 10.58
N TYR A 44 3.95 -6.97 9.47
CA TYR A 44 3.40 -8.31 9.31
C TYR A 44 4.52 -9.35 9.23
N ALA A 45 5.51 -9.13 8.38
CA ALA A 45 6.66 -10.02 8.24
C ALA A 45 7.35 -10.22 9.60
N LYS A 46 7.64 -9.14 10.33
CA LYS A 46 8.25 -9.23 11.66
C LYS A 46 7.44 -10.09 12.63
N LYS A 47 6.13 -9.87 12.72
CA LYS A 47 5.25 -10.67 13.61
C LYS A 47 5.25 -12.15 13.23
N LEU A 48 5.24 -12.47 11.94
CA LEU A 48 5.30 -13.85 11.44
C LEU A 48 6.64 -14.49 11.78
N GLU A 49 7.75 -13.81 11.52
CA GLU A 49 9.10 -14.29 11.79
C GLU A 49 9.35 -14.53 13.28
N GLU A 50 8.88 -13.63 14.15
CA GLU A 50 8.94 -13.80 15.62
C GLU A 50 8.17 -15.05 16.11
N ASN A 51 7.22 -15.55 15.31
CA ASN A 51 6.46 -16.77 15.56
C ASN A 51 6.91 -17.96 14.69
N GLY A 52 8.13 -17.89 14.11
CA GLY A 52 8.73 -18.97 13.34
C GLY A 52 8.10 -19.21 11.96
N ARG A 53 7.42 -18.20 11.40
CA ARG A 53 6.80 -18.27 10.08
C ARG A 53 7.55 -17.35 9.12
N PHE A 54 8.36 -17.93 8.27
CA PHE A 54 9.31 -17.21 7.39
C PHE A 54 8.90 -17.18 5.93
N THR A 55 7.91 -17.98 5.55
CA THR A 55 7.45 -18.15 4.17
C THR A 55 5.92 -18.24 4.09
N MET A 56 5.34 -18.05 2.91
CA MET A 56 3.91 -18.26 2.69
C MET A 56 3.50 -19.70 2.92
N GLY A 57 4.38 -20.66 2.61
CA GLY A 57 4.17 -22.07 2.95
C GLY A 57 4.08 -22.33 4.45
N ASP A 58 4.86 -21.58 5.28
CA ASP A 58 4.75 -21.69 6.74
C ASP A 58 3.44 -21.08 7.25
N VAL A 59 2.99 -20.00 6.64
CA VAL A 59 1.68 -19.37 6.97
C VAL A 59 0.55 -20.33 6.61
N ALA A 60 0.58 -20.93 5.41
CA ALA A 60 -0.43 -21.90 4.97
C ALA A 60 -0.50 -23.12 5.90
N ARG A 61 0.63 -23.67 6.29
CA ARG A 61 0.69 -24.82 7.23
C ARG A 61 0.25 -24.45 8.64
N CYS A 62 0.49 -23.20 9.07
CA CYS A 62 0.05 -22.71 10.38
C CYS A 62 -1.45 -22.84 10.57
N LEU A 63 -2.25 -22.77 9.52
CA LEU A 63 -3.69 -23.00 9.57
C LEU A 63 -4.05 -24.36 10.17
N HIS A 64 -3.30 -25.42 9.81
CA HIS A 64 -3.53 -26.77 10.34
C HIS A 64 -2.95 -27.00 11.74
N GLU A 65 -1.88 -26.27 12.07
CA GLU A 65 -1.16 -26.48 13.33
C GLU A 65 -1.68 -25.57 14.45
N ASN A 66 -1.97 -24.32 14.16
CA ASN A 66 -2.37 -23.30 15.13
C ASN A 66 -3.04 -22.10 14.42
N GLU A 67 -4.27 -22.31 13.95
CA GLU A 67 -5.06 -21.27 13.28
C GLU A 67 -5.26 -20.01 14.15
N ASP A 68 -5.51 -20.21 15.45
CA ASP A 68 -5.71 -19.12 16.40
C ASP A 68 -4.53 -18.15 16.48
N LEU A 69 -3.33 -18.59 16.16
CA LEU A 69 -2.16 -17.72 16.16
C LEU A 69 -2.32 -16.60 15.14
N LEU A 70 -2.74 -16.92 13.92
CA LEU A 70 -2.88 -15.93 12.83
C LEU A 70 -3.99 -14.91 13.18
N TYR A 71 -5.11 -15.37 13.70
CA TYR A 71 -6.21 -14.48 14.14
C TYR A 71 -5.80 -13.59 15.31
N ARG A 72 -5.03 -14.09 16.29
CA ARG A 72 -4.49 -13.27 17.38
C ARG A 72 -3.53 -12.19 16.88
N LEU A 73 -2.71 -12.48 15.88
CA LEU A 73 -1.72 -11.55 15.37
C LEU A 73 -2.32 -10.48 14.46
N PHE A 74 -3.34 -10.83 13.65
CA PHE A 74 -3.83 -10.01 12.54
C PHE A 74 -5.34 -9.73 12.55
N GLY A 75 -6.08 -10.33 13.49
CA GLY A 75 -7.54 -10.20 13.57
C GLY A 75 -8.21 -10.66 12.27
N LYS A 76 -9.22 -9.94 11.82
CA LYS A 76 -9.95 -10.24 10.57
C LYS A 76 -9.08 -10.27 9.31
N ASN A 77 -7.93 -9.61 9.34
CA ASN A 77 -7.01 -9.63 8.19
C ASN A 77 -6.25 -10.96 8.05
N ALA A 78 -6.36 -11.87 9.04
CA ALA A 78 -5.78 -13.20 8.95
C ALA A 78 -6.39 -13.99 7.79
N GLU A 79 -7.70 -13.88 7.54
CA GLU A 79 -8.39 -14.58 6.46
C GLU A 79 -7.75 -14.29 5.10
N LEU A 80 -7.56 -13.01 4.78
CA LEU A 80 -6.94 -12.61 3.52
C LEU A 80 -5.48 -13.11 3.41
N LEU A 81 -4.75 -13.09 4.53
CA LEU A 81 -3.38 -13.61 4.56
C LEU A 81 -3.35 -15.12 4.33
N ILE A 82 -4.29 -15.87 4.91
CA ILE A 82 -4.45 -17.31 4.74
C ILE A 82 -4.80 -17.63 3.29
N ASP A 83 -5.79 -16.96 2.73
CA ASP A 83 -6.20 -17.15 1.32
C ASP A 83 -5.02 -16.94 0.38
N HIS A 84 -4.31 -15.83 0.54
CA HIS A 84 -3.13 -15.53 -0.27
C HIS A 84 -1.98 -16.53 -0.04
N ALA A 85 -1.82 -17.05 1.18
CA ALA A 85 -0.82 -18.08 1.46
C ALA A 85 -1.13 -19.41 0.74
N TRP A 86 -2.41 -19.71 0.53
CA TRP A 86 -2.85 -20.86 -0.27
C TRP A 86 -2.85 -20.59 -1.77
N GLY A 87 -2.65 -19.37 -2.22
CA GLY A 87 -2.70 -18.96 -3.63
C GLY A 87 -4.10 -18.60 -4.09
N TRP A 88 -5.04 -18.39 -3.17
CA TRP A 88 -6.41 -18.01 -3.46
C TRP A 88 -6.59 -16.51 -3.47
N GLU A 89 -7.16 -15.96 -4.55
CA GLU A 89 -7.52 -14.54 -4.68
C GLU A 89 -8.97 -14.44 -5.17
N PRO A 90 -9.91 -14.12 -4.27
CA PRO A 90 -11.33 -14.05 -4.64
C PRO A 90 -11.66 -12.78 -5.44
N CYS A 91 -10.80 -11.76 -5.40
CA CYS A 91 -11.03 -10.49 -6.07
C CYS A 91 -10.75 -10.58 -7.56
N THR A 92 -11.79 -10.49 -8.36
CA THR A 92 -11.67 -10.48 -9.83
C THR A 92 -11.52 -9.06 -10.38
N ILE A 93 -11.04 -8.94 -11.63
CA ILE A 93 -11.02 -7.66 -12.34
C ILE A 93 -12.44 -7.05 -12.46
N ALA A 94 -13.46 -7.89 -12.62
CA ALA A 94 -14.84 -7.43 -12.63
C ALA A 94 -15.26 -6.84 -11.28
N ALA A 95 -14.87 -7.48 -10.17
CA ALA A 95 -15.11 -6.97 -8.81
C ALA A 95 -14.40 -5.62 -8.58
N ILE A 96 -13.13 -5.50 -9.02
CA ILE A 96 -12.38 -4.24 -8.93
C ILE A 96 -13.08 -3.12 -9.72
N LYS A 97 -13.52 -3.40 -10.95
CA LYS A 97 -14.21 -2.41 -11.78
C LYS A 97 -15.60 -2.02 -11.23
N ALA A 98 -16.27 -2.94 -10.55
CA ALA A 98 -17.57 -2.70 -9.93
C ALA A 98 -17.48 -2.03 -8.55
N TYR A 99 -16.30 -2.01 -7.94
CA TYR A 99 -16.11 -1.44 -6.61
C TYR A 99 -16.47 0.04 -6.58
N ARG A 100 -17.23 0.42 -5.57
CA ARG A 100 -17.53 1.81 -5.23
C ARG A 100 -17.01 2.06 -3.82
N PRO A 101 -16.08 3.02 -3.64
CA PRO A 101 -15.57 3.33 -2.31
C PRO A 101 -16.66 3.91 -1.41
N ASP A 102 -16.63 3.53 -0.14
CA ASP A 102 -17.52 4.09 0.89
C ASP A 102 -17.08 5.52 1.29
N THR A 103 -15.84 5.89 0.97
CA THR A 103 -15.28 7.20 1.28
C THR A 103 -15.36 8.13 0.09
N ASN A 104 -15.93 9.31 0.30
CA ASN A 104 -16.03 10.36 -0.71
C ASN A 104 -14.89 11.36 -0.54
N SER A 105 -13.65 10.95 -0.82
CA SER A 105 -12.51 11.85 -0.79
C SER A 105 -11.71 11.76 -2.08
N LEU A 106 -11.31 12.91 -2.62
CA LEU A 106 -10.32 13.02 -3.68
C LEU A 106 -9.00 13.48 -3.07
N GLY A 107 -7.89 12.93 -3.54
CA GLY A 107 -6.58 13.29 -3.06
C GLY A 107 -5.57 13.36 -4.18
N SER A 108 -4.65 14.32 -4.07
CA SER A 108 -3.47 14.43 -4.93
C SER A 108 -2.24 14.51 -4.06
N GLY A 109 -1.14 13.92 -4.50
CA GLY A 109 0.12 13.93 -3.78
C GLY A 109 1.29 14.08 -4.73
N GLN A 110 2.28 14.88 -4.33
CA GLN A 110 3.51 15.04 -5.09
C GLN A 110 4.72 14.92 -4.17
N VAL A 111 5.67 14.07 -4.57
CA VAL A 111 6.99 13.98 -3.95
C VAL A 111 7.96 14.85 -4.74
N LEU A 112 8.58 15.80 -4.06
CA LEU A 112 9.55 16.71 -4.68
C LEU A 112 10.93 16.05 -4.77
N HIS A 113 11.64 16.23 -5.87
CA HIS A 113 12.98 15.66 -6.07
C HIS A 113 14.04 16.27 -5.14
N ILE A 114 13.82 17.53 -4.73
CA ILE A 114 14.66 18.27 -3.77
C ILE A 114 13.75 19.04 -2.81
N PRO A 115 14.22 19.37 -1.60
CA PRO A 115 13.47 20.21 -0.68
C PRO A 115 13.22 21.62 -1.26
N TYR A 116 11.99 22.08 -1.18
CA TYR A 116 11.60 23.42 -1.62
C TYR A 116 11.43 24.35 -0.42
N LYS A 117 11.84 25.63 -0.61
CA LYS A 117 11.48 26.68 0.33
C LYS A 117 9.99 26.98 0.27
N ALA A 118 9.47 27.62 1.32
CA ALA A 118 8.03 27.84 1.53
C ALA A 118 7.31 28.52 0.35
N ASP A 119 7.96 29.46 -0.32
CA ASP A 119 7.41 30.16 -1.50
C ASP A 119 7.19 29.23 -2.68
N LYS A 120 8.19 28.39 -3.00
CA LYS A 120 8.07 27.38 -4.07
C LYS A 120 7.10 26.26 -3.70
N ALA A 121 7.16 25.77 -2.45
CA ALA A 121 6.22 24.75 -1.97
C ALA A 121 4.76 25.26 -2.06
N ARG A 122 4.53 26.56 -1.73
CA ARG A 122 3.21 27.18 -1.87
C ARG A 122 2.75 27.27 -3.32
N LEU A 123 3.66 27.50 -4.28
CA LEU A 123 3.31 27.48 -5.71
C LEU A 123 2.85 26.08 -6.15
N VAL A 124 3.62 25.05 -5.82
CA VAL A 124 3.24 23.66 -6.10
C VAL A 124 1.89 23.29 -5.49
N LEU A 125 1.65 23.69 -4.24
CA LEU A 125 0.37 23.46 -3.57
C LEU A 125 -0.80 24.15 -4.29
N ARG A 126 -0.60 25.36 -4.82
CA ARG A 126 -1.63 26.03 -5.61
C ARG A 126 -1.95 25.29 -6.90
N GLU A 127 -0.93 24.86 -7.64
CA GLU A 127 -1.12 24.05 -8.85
C GLU A 127 -1.86 22.74 -8.54
N MET A 128 -1.50 22.06 -7.46
CA MET A 128 -2.18 20.85 -7.02
C MET A 128 -3.65 21.13 -6.64
N ALA A 129 -3.92 22.23 -5.96
CA ALA A 129 -5.29 22.62 -5.59
C ALA A 129 -6.15 22.95 -6.81
N ASP A 130 -5.58 23.66 -7.80
CA ASP A 130 -6.27 23.99 -9.05
C ASP A 130 -6.63 22.71 -9.83
N LEU A 131 -5.69 21.77 -9.94
CA LEU A 131 -5.94 20.47 -10.59
C LEU A 131 -7.02 19.66 -9.85
N LEU A 132 -6.95 19.62 -8.52
CA LEU A 132 -7.93 18.90 -7.72
C LEU A 132 -9.33 19.54 -7.81
N ALA A 133 -9.40 20.87 -7.94
CA ALA A 133 -10.65 21.58 -8.17
C ALA A 133 -11.26 21.23 -9.54
N LEU A 134 -10.43 21.11 -10.59
CA LEU A 134 -10.87 20.66 -11.90
C LEU A 134 -11.38 19.21 -11.87
N ASP A 135 -10.71 18.32 -11.13
CA ASP A 135 -11.16 16.93 -10.95
C ASP A 135 -12.53 16.87 -10.24
N LEU A 136 -12.77 17.74 -9.24
CA LEU A 136 -14.09 17.84 -8.60
C LEU A 136 -15.17 18.28 -9.59
N VAL A 137 -14.88 19.29 -10.42
CA VAL A 137 -15.81 19.78 -11.45
C VAL A 137 -16.12 18.69 -12.48
N ASP A 138 -15.09 18.00 -12.97
CA ASP A 138 -15.25 16.93 -13.97
C ASP A 138 -16.12 15.77 -13.43
N GLN A 139 -15.93 15.42 -12.16
CA GLN A 139 -16.73 14.41 -11.47
C GLN A 139 -18.06 14.93 -10.94
N LYS A 140 -18.38 16.21 -11.13
CA LYS A 140 -19.61 16.88 -10.64
C LYS A 140 -19.78 16.76 -9.12
N LEU A 141 -18.66 16.90 -8.40
CA LEU A 141 -18.59 16.84 -6.95
C LEU A 141 -18.36 18.21 -6.36
N VAL A 142 -18.78 18.37 -5.11
CA VAL A 142 -18.48 19.52 -4.25
C VAL A 142 -17.87 19.02 -2.96
N THR A 143 -17.09 19.87 -2.28
CA THR A 143 -16.51 19.55 -0.97
C THR A 143 -16.66 20.72 -0.02
N ASP A 144 -16.81 20.43 1.25
CA ASP A 144 -16.79 21.37 2.38
C ASP A 144 -15.52 21.19 3.24
N GLN A 145 -14.66 20.25 2.86
CA GLN A 145 -13.43 19.95 3.60
C GLN A 145 -12.21 19.95 2.67
N LEU A 146 -11.15 20.59 3.12
CA LEU A 146 -9.84 20.54 2.49
C LEU A 146 -8.78 20.21 3.54
N ALA A 147 -7.99 19.16 3.28
CA ALA A 147 -6.85 18.81 4.11
C ALA A 147 -5.55 18.94 3.31
N VAL A 148 -4.55 19.56 3.92
CA VAL A 148 -3.21 19.69 3.35
C VAL A 148 -2.22 19.02 4.28
N THR A 149 -1.41 18.11 3.74
CA THR A 149 -0.32 17.46 4.46
C THR A 149 1.01 17.83 3.82
N VAL A 150 1.94 18.33 4.62
CA VAL A 150 3.28 18.70 4.17
C VAL A 150 4.29 17.82 4.89
N GLY A 151 5.03 17.01 4.13
CA GLY A 151 6.19 16.26 4.62
C GLY A 151 7.46 17.11 4.55
N TYR A 152 8.26 17.07 5.59
CA TYR A 152 9.56 17.74 5.65
C TYR A 152 10.66 16.74 5.29
N ASP A 153 11.70 17.25 4.64
CA ASP A 153 12.94 16.51 4.42
C ASP A 153 13.65 16.18 5.74
N ALA A 154 14.40 15.08 5.77
CA ALA A 154 15.08 14.61 6.96
C ALA A 154 16.06 15.64 7.51
N ASP A 155 16.77 16.36 6.65
CA ASP A 155 17.72 17.41 7.04
C ASP A 155 17.02 18.61 7.71
N SER A 156 15.80 18.92 7.30
CA SER A 156 14.97 19.97 7.90
C SER A 156 14.46 19.57 9.30
N LEU A 157 14.47 18.29 9.63
CA LEU A 157 14.02 17.78 10.93
C LEU A 157 15.15 17.74 11.98
N THR A 158 16.40 17.88 11.58
CA THR A 158 17.58 17.79 12.46
C THR A 158 18.11 19.14 12.94
N GLY A 159 17.55 20.27 12.47
CA GLY A 159 17.97 21.62 12.85
C GLY A 159 17.54 22.04 14.27
N PRO A 160 18.20 23.06 14.87
CA PRO A 160 17.93 23.52 16.24
C PRO A 160 16.56 24.17 16.47
N GLU A 161 15.78 24.42 15.44
CA GLU A 161 14.44 25.05 15.53
C GLU A 161 13.27 24.06 15.71
N ARG A 162 13.52 22.87 16.22
CA ARG A 162 12.54 21.82 16.40
C ARG A 162 11.60 22.04 17.60
N ASN A 163 10.89 23.17 17.64
CA ASN A 163 9.82 23.44 18.61
C ASN A 163 8.48 23.84 17.97
N GLY A 164 8.23 23.42 16.71
CA GLY A 164 6.94 23.56 16.06
C GLY A 164 6.04 22.39 16.42
N ARG A 165 5.11 22.58 17.36
CA ARG A 165 3.96 21.69 17.58
C ARG A 165 3.23 21.52 16.24
N ASP A 166 2.91 20.28 15.93
CA ASP A 166 1.97 19.88 14.89
C ASP A 166 0.66 20.68 15.07
N ARG A 167 0.55 21.83 14.40
CA ARG A 167 -0.65 22.66 14.44
C ARG A 167 -1.59 22.13 13.38
N ARG A 168 -2.50 21.24 13.77
CA ARG A 168 -3.73 21.05 13.01
C ARG A 168 -4.43 22.40 12.96
N LEU A 169 -4.47 23.00 11.79
CA LEU A 169 -5.31 24.16 11.53
C LEU A 169 -6.75 23.68 11.48
N THR A 170 -7.45 23.74 12.60
CA THR A 170 -8.91 23.65 12.59
C THR A 170 -9.45 25.00 12.17
N PRO A 171 -10.33 25.09 11.16
CA PRO A 171 -11.02 26.35 10.86
C PRO A 171 -11.88 26.75 12.06
N LYS A 172 -11.85 28.06 12.38
CA LYS A 172 -12.81 28.67 13.29
C LYS A 172 -14.07 28.98 12.51
#